data_885ab2fb2eeb3d7cd93adae08f8364c1
#
_entry.id   885ab2fb2eeb3d7cd93adae08f8364c1
#
_cell.length_a   1.000
_cell.length_b   1.000
_cell.length_c   1.000
_cell.angle_alpha   90.00
_cell.angle_beta   90.00
_cell.angle_gamma   90.00
#
_symmetry.space_group_name_H-M   'P 1'
#
loop_
_entity.id
_entity.type
_entity.pdbx_description
1 polymer ?
#
loop_
_entity_poly.entity_id
_entity_poly.type
_entity_poly.pdbx_seq_one_letter_code
_entity_poly.pdbx_strand_id
1 'polypeptide(L)'
;MKASSDFELFVQNLETHEKPSTLLRRKVIELGGTWHDMDVTALFEIHFLGVAASGWGAEDATGNWIKAAKQSLSIDSDLTPLMQT
;
A
#
# COMPACT_ATOMS: atom_id res chain seq x y z
N MET A 1 6.10 -18.92 8.97
CA MET A 1 5.89 -18.70 8.71
C MET A 1 5.25 -17.83 8.43
N LYS A 2 5.26 -17.20 8.21
CA LYS A 2 4.60 -16.36 8.08
C LYS A 2 4.20 -16.10 6.81
N ALA A 3 3.08 -16.34 6.46
CA ALA A 3 2.58 -16.23 5.18
C ALA A 3 2.61 -14.80 4.79
N SER A 4 2.49 -13.93 5.68
CA SER A 4 2.44 -12.58 5.36
C SER A 4 3.77 -11.99 5.01
N SER A 5 4.80 -12.77 5.10
CA SER A 5 6.09 -12.28 4.84
C SER A 5 6.28 -11.64 3.49
N ASP A 6 5.67 -12.18 2.47
CA ASP A 6 5.86 -11.65 1.13
C ASP A 6 5.28 -10.25 1.04
N PHE A 7 4.15 -10.02 1.64
CA PHE A 7 3.51 -8.73 1.62
C PHE A 7 4.36 -7.75 2.44
N GLU A 8 4.80 -8.17 3.57
CA GLU A 8 5.61 -7.35 4.42
C GLU A 8 6.92 -6.95 3.75
N LEU A 9 7.57 -7.89 3.10
CA LEU A 9 8.79 -7.62 2.39
C LEU A 9 8.55 -6.64 1.25
N PHE A 10 7.44 -6.77 0.57
CA PHE A 10 7.12 -5.88 -0.51
C PHE A 10 6.95 -4.46 0.03
N VAL A 11 6.25 -4.29 1.13
CA VAL A 11 6.04 -3.00 1.73
C VAL A 11 7.39 -2.40 2.18
N GLN A 12 8.24 -3.21 2.75
CA GLN A 12 9.55 -2.75 3.16
C GLN A 12 10.38 -2.32 1.97
N ASN A 13 10.30 -3.02 0.88
CA ASN A 13 11.03 -2.68 -0.32
C ASN A 13 10.53 -1.35 -0.88
N LEU A 14 9.24 -1.10 -0.79
CA LEU A 14 8.69 0.15 -1.25
C LEU A 14 9.21 1.30 -0.41
N GLU A 15 9.27 1.10 0.88
CA GLU A 15 9.70 2.16 1.76
C GLU A 15 11.14 2.59 1.50
N THR A 16 11.96 1.67 1.12
CA THR A 16 13.37 1.96 0.92
C THR A 16 13.74 2.20 -0.54
N HIS A 17 12.77 2.07 -1.43
CA HIS A 17 13.06 2.22 -2.85
C HIS A 17 13.19 3.70 -3.19
N GLU A 18 14.05 4.02 -4.11
CA GLU A 18 14.23 5.36 -4.53
C GLU A 18 13.00 5.92 -5.19
N LYS A 19 12.28 5.14 -5.91
CA LYS A 19 11.07 5.56 -6.59
C LYS A 19 9.94 4.61 -6.28
N PRO A 20 9.38 4.70 -5.10
CA PRO A 20 8.36 3.74 -4.68
C PRO A 20 7.13 3.73 -5.58
N SER A 21 6.75 4.90 -6.12
CA SER A 21 5.57 4.92 -6.98
C SER A 21 5.78 4.12 -8.24
N THR A 22 6.98 4.12 -8.80
CA THR A 22 7.28 3.36 -10.00
C THR A 22 7.20 1.86 -9.70
N LEU A 23 7.75 1.45 -8.60
CA LEU A 23 7.73 0.05 -8.23
C LEU A 23 6.31 -0.41 -7.94
N LEU A 24 5.55 0.38 -7.21
CA LEU A 24 4.19 0.00 -6.85
C LEU A 24 3.34 -0.07 -8.13
N ARG A 25 3.46 0.90 -9.01
CA ARG A 25 2.70 0.89 -10.24
C ARG A 25 2.95 -0.37 -11.04
N ARG A 26 4.18 -0.78 -11.16
CA ARG A 26 4.52 -1.96 -11.92
C ARG A 26 3.84 -3.18 -11.32
N LYS A 27 3.87 -3.31 -10.01
CA LYS A 27 3.28 -4.46 -9.36
C LYS A 27 1.76 -4.44 -9.46
N VAL A 28 1.16 -3.27 -9.31
CA VAL A 28 -0.27 -3.16 -9.39
C VAL A 28 -0.74 -3.60 -10.78
N ILE A 29 -0.09 -3.12 -11.82
CA ILE A 29 -0.46 -3.46 -13.17
C ILE A 29 -0.21 -4.94 -13.44
N GLU A 30 0.88 -5.46 -12.97
CA GLU A 30 1.22 -6.83 -13.17
C GLU A 30 0.24 -7.77 -12.52
N LEU A 31 -0.22 -7.47 -11.35
CA LEU A 31 -1.07 -8.36 -10.59
C LEU A 31 -2.57 -8.00 -10.63
N GLY A 32 -2.90 -6.99 -11.40
CA GLY A 32 -4.32 -6.71 -11.62
C GLY A 32 -5.01 -5.81 -10.62
N GLY A 33 -4.28 -5.00 -9.92
CA GLY A 33 -4.90 -4.05 -9.00
C GLY A 33 -5.36 -2.81 -9.74
N THR A 34 -5.73 -1.77 -9.02
CA THR A 34 -6.18 -0.51 -9.58
C THR A 34 -5.13 0.57 -9.39
N TRP A 35 -4.75 1.19 -10.48
CA TRP A 35 -3.81 2.30 -10.47
C TRP A 35 -4.51 3.37 -11.31
N HIS A 36 -5.29 4.22 -10.65
CA HIS A 36 -6.19 5.08 -11.37
C HIS A 36 -5.92 6.55 -11.15
N ASP A 37 -5.62 7.26 -12.22
CA ASP A 37 -5.36 8.66 -12.20
C ASP A 37 -6.66 9.39 -12.52
N MET A 38 -7.25 10.05 -11.56
CA MET A 38 -8.49 10.74 -11.78
C MET A 38 -8.19 12.16 -12.15
N ASP A 39 -7.91 12.40 -13.40
CA ASP A 39 -7.44 13.66 -13.85
C ASP A 39 -8.37 14.81 -13.59
N VAL A 40 -9.60 14.59 -13.44
CA VAL A 40 -10.53 15.64 -13.23
C VAL A 40 -10.30 16.34 -11.91
N THR A 41 -9.97 15.61 -10.89
CA THR A 41 -9.80 16.19 -9.60
C THR A 41 -8.40 16.13 -9.12
N ALA A 42 -7.55 15.58 -9.89
CA ALA A 42 -6.18 15.39 -9.50
C ALA A 42 -6.04 14.37 -8.36
N LEU A 43 -7.08 13.68 -8.01
CA LEU A 43 -7.02 12.68 -6.98
C LEU A 43 -6.59 11.37 -7.61
N PHE A 44 -5.64 10.70 -7.01
CA PHE A 44 -5.12 9.45 -7.54
C PHE A 44 -5.53 8.33 -6.59
N GLU A 45 -6.02 7.21 -7.12
CA GLU A 45 -6.44 6.09 -6.30
C GLU A 45 -5.67 4.84 -6.57
N ILE A 46 -5.28 4.12 -5.55
CA ILE A 46 -4.60 2.85 -5.67
C ILE A 46 -5.36 1.81 -4.86
N HIS A 47 -5.70 0.70 -5.48
CA HIS A 47 -6.33 -0.41 -4.78
C HIS A 47 -5.48 -1.63 -5.09
N PHE A 48 -4.82 -2.19 -4.11
CA PHE A 48 -3.93 -3.30 -4.34
C PHE A 48 -3.79 -4.13 -3.08
N LEU A 49 -3.87 -5.41 -3.20
CA LEU A 49 -3.70 -6.37 -2.11
C LEU A 49 -4.62 -6.07 -0.93
N GLY A 50 -5.82 -5.65 -1.22
CA GLY A 50 -6.80 -5.37 -0.19
C GLY A 50 -6.60 -4.04 0.52
N VAL A 51 -5.66 -3.22 0.07
CA VAL A 51 -5.39 -1.93 0.68
C VAL A 51 -5.75 -0.85 -0.32
N ALA A 52 -6.51 0.13 0.11
CA ALA A 52 -6.91 1.23 -0.75
C ALA A 52 -6.37 2.54 -0.21
N ALA A 53 -5.92 3.41 -1.07
CA ALA A 53 -5.41 4.69 -0.66
C ALA A 53 -5.57 5.70 -1.77
N SER A 54 -5.61 6.97 -1.44
CA SER A 54 -5.70 8.01 -2.44
C SER A 54 -4.79 9.16 -2.06
N GLY A 55 -4.51 10.03 -2.99
CA GLY A 55 -3.66 11.18 -2.74
C GLY A 55 -3.69 12.13 -3.90
N TRP A 56 -2.92 13.20 -3.82
CA TRP A 56 -2.89 14.20 -4.85
C TRP A 56 -1.78 13.88 -5.85
N GLY A 57 -1.90 12.81 -6.53
CA GLY A 57 -0.93 12.36 -7.52
C GLY A 57 -0.37 11.01 -7.11
N ALA A 58 0.37 10.40 -8.01
CA ALA A 58 0.87 9.05 -7.81
C ALA A 58 1.79 8.92 -6.60
N GLU A 59 2.65 9.89 -6.41
CA GLU A 59 3.59 9.78 -5.31
C GLU A 59 2.92 9.93 -3.96
N ASP A 60 1.98 10.86 -3.86
CA ASP A 60 1.27 11.06 -2.63
C ASP A 60 0.39 9.85 -2.31
N ALA A 61 -0.29 9.33 -3.32
CA ALA A 61 -1.12 8.16 -3.15
C ALA A 61 -0.27 6.94 -2.77
N THR A 62 0.92 6.81 -3.35
CA THR A 62 1.81 5.71 -3.03
C THR A 62 2.24 5.78 -1.56
N GLY A 63 2.60 6.97 -1.09
CA GLY A 63 2.96 7.12 0.31
C GLY A 63 1.82 6.76 1.23
N ASN A 64 0.61 7.16 0.86
CA ASN A 64 -0.56 6.84 1.65
C ASN A 64 -0.87 5.34 1.60
N TRP A 65 -0.65 4.71 0.45
CA TRP A 65 -0.85 3.28 0.33
C TRP A 65 0.12 2.52 1.24
N ILE A 66 1.38 2.94 1.28
CA ILE A 66 2.38 2.30 2.12
C ILE A 66 1.98 2.45 3.59
N LYS A 67 1.51 3.61 3.96
CA LYS A 67 1.10 3.85 5.32
C LYS A 67 -0.09 2.97 5.68
N ALA A 68 -1.06 2.87 4.82
CA ALA A 68 -2.23 2.03 5.07
C ALA A 68 -1.84 0.55 5.13
N ALA A 69 -0.91 0.13 4.28
CA ALA A 69 -0.45 -1.25 4.29
C ALA A 69 0.26 -1.58 5.59
N LYS A 70 1.05 -0.65 6.08
CA LYS A 70 1.75 -0.86 7.33
C LYS A 70 0.77 -0.92 8.49
N GLN A 71 -0.27 -0.14 8.44
CA GLN A 71 -1.28 -0.17 9.48
C GLN A 71 -2.01 -1.50 9.45
N SER A 72 -2.26 -2.02 8.27
CA SER A 72 -2.92 -3.31 8.15
C SER A 72 -2.06 -4.41 8.76
N LEU A 73 -0.76 -4.38 8.52
CA LEU A 73 0.13 -5.37 9.09
C LEU A 73 0.20 -5.22 10.60
N SER A 74 0.17 -4.01 11.06
CA SER A 74 0.23 -3.76 12.48
C SER A 74 -1.02 -4.23 13.17
N ILE A 75 -2.17 -4.04 12.58
CA ILE A 75 -3.40 -4.49 13.15
C ILE A 75 -3.40 -5.99 13.30
N ASP A 76 -2.91 -6.69 12.32
CA ASP A 76 -2.83 -8.13 12.41
C ASP A 76 -1.94 -8.54 13.54
N SER A 77 -0.86 -7.88 13.75
CA SER A 77 0.06 -8.24 14.78
C SER A 77 -0.46 -7.88 16.12
N ASP A 78 -1.24 -6.83 16.23
CA ASP A 78 -1.71 -6.41 17.48
C ASP A 78 -3.05 -6.88 17.86
N LEU A 79 -3.61 -7.73 17.11
CA LEU A 79 -4.86 -8.24 17.40
C LEU A 79 -5.07 -8.57 18.80
N THR A 80 -4.24 -9.23 19.39
CA THR A 80 -4.39 -9.65 20.70
C THR A 80 -4.41 -8.58 21.70
N PRO A 81 -3.51 -7.80 21.77
CA PRO A 81 -3.40 -6.85 22.80
C PRO A 81 -4.56 -5.94 22.83
N LEU A 82 -5.10 -5.70 21.76
CA LEU A 82 -6.08 -4.88 21.70
C LEU A 82 -7.13 -5.19 22.48
N MET A 83 -7.33 -6.27 22.51
CA MET A 83 -8.36 -6.70 23.12
C MET A 83 -8.38 -6.30 24.43
N GLN A 84 -7.47 -6.24 25.05
CA GLN A 84 -7.48 -6.02 26.25
C GLN A 84 -7.93 -4.77 26.56
N THR A 85 -8.01 -4.05 25.79
CA THR A 85 -8.50 -2.89 26.21
C THR A 85 -9.87 -2.85 26.17
#